data_707032694cb3f31c9a018363fa7303cc
#
_entry.id   707032694cb3f31c9a018363fa7303cc
#
_cell.length_a   1.000
_cell.length_b   1.000
_cell.length_c   1.000
_cell.angle_alpha   90.00
_cell.angle_beta   90.00
_cell.angle_gamma   90.00
#
_symmetry.space_group_name_H-M   'P 1'
#
loop_
_entity.id
_entity.type
_entity.pdbx_description
1 polymer ?
#
loop_
_entity_poly.entity_id
_entity_poly.type
_entity_poly.pdbx_seq_one_letter_code
_entity_poly.pdbx_strand_id
1 'polypeptide(L)'
;MWNKPSDSERIDAVTAWLDAADIAYDLYFHPASPTIELAKRHWRDDGSKHCKNLFFRNHKGNRHYLVCFDCDRTLSIHDLEARLHQGKLSFASPERMMRYLGLEPGSVSPFGLINDAEHHVHLFLDRNLLYC
;
A
#
# COMPACT_ATOMS: atom_id res chain seq x y z
N MET A 1 25.19 4.92 6.23
CA MET A 1 24.46 5.18 4.96
C MET A 1 23.38 4.13 4.82
N TRP A 2 22.14 4.55 4.64
CA TRP A 2 21.04 3.62 4.48
C TRP A 2 20.99 3.12 3.03
N ASN A 3 20.99 1.82 2.83
CA ASN A 3 20.89 1.20 1.52
C ASN A 3 19.47 0.75 1.25
N LYS A 4 18.95 1.12 0.08
CA LYS A 4 17.64 0.69 -0.38
C LYS A 4 17.62 -0.83 -0.57
N PRO A 5 16.60 -1.54 -0.02
CA PRO A 5 16.46 -2.97 -0.25
C PRO A 5 16.25 -3.30 -1.73
N SER A 6 16.79 -4.42 -2.18
CA SER A 6 16.51 -4.95 -3.53
C SER A 6 15.09 -5.49 -3.60
N ASP A 7 14.58 -5.70 -4.81
CA ASP A 7 13.26 -6.31 -5.02
C ASP A 7 13.21 -7.72 -4.40
N SER A 8 14.27 -8.50 -4.55
CA SER A 8 14.37 -9.83 -3.94
C SER A 8 14.29 -9.76 -2.42
N GLU A 9 14.99 -8.82 -1.79
CA GLU A 9 14.94 -8.64 -0.33
C GLU A 9 13.55 -8.25 0.15
N ARG A 10 12.83 -7.41 -0.59
CA ARG A 10 11.46 -7.02 -0.26
C ARG A 10 10.49 -8.19 -0.36
N ILE A 11 10.60 -9.00 -1.40
CA ILE A 11 9.78 -10.19 -1.59
C ILE A 11 10.04 -11.17 -0.45
N ASP A 12 11.30 -11.42 -0.13
CA ASP A 12 11.68 -12.34 0.95
C ASP A 12 11.20 -11.86 2.31
N ALA A 13 11.23 -10.55 2.57
CA ALA A 13 10.72 -9.98 3.82
C ALA A 13 9.21 -10.23 3.98
N VAL A 14 8.43 -10.06 2.93
CA VAL A 14 6.98 -10.28 2.96
C VAL A 14 6.66 -11.76 3.12
N THR A 15 7.29 -12.63 2.33
CA THR A 15 7.03 -14.07 2.41
C THR A 15 7.47 -14.64 3.75
N ALA A 16 8.59 -14.19 4.31
CA ALA A 16 9.03 -14.59 5.64
C ALA A 16 8.05 -14.15 6.72
N TRP A 17 7.48 -12.95 6.61
CA TRP A 17 6.48 -12.46 7.54
C TRP A 17 5.21 -13.30 7.49
N LEU A 18 4.72 -13.61 6.29
CA LEU A 18 3.54 -14.46 6.09
C LEU A 18 3.75 -15.87 6.63
N ASP A 19 4.92 -16.46 6.37
CA ASP A 19 5.27 -17.78 6.88
C ASP A 19 5.32 -17.79 8.41
N ALA A 20 5.91 -16.75 9.02
CA ALA A 20 5.97 -16.64 10.48
C ALA A 20 4.59 -16.47 11.11
N ALA A 21 3.65 -15.85 10.40
CA ALA A 21 2.26 -15.67 10.85
C ALA A 21 1.36 -16.87 10.50
N ASP A 22 1.91 -17.90 9.85
CA ASP A 22 1.18 -19.10 9.41
C ASP A 22 0.02 -18.74 8.47
N ILE A 23 0.25 -17.78 7.57
CA ILE A 23 -0.72 -17.34 6.56
C ILE A 23 -0.36 -17.98 5.21
N ALA A 24 -1.30 -18.74 4.66
CA ALA A 24 -1.11 -19.32 3.31
C ALA A 24 -1.22 -18.24 2.24
N TYR A 25 -0.40 -18.35 1.21
CA TYR A 25 -0.40 -17.41 0.08
C TYR A 25 0.06 -18.09 -1.20
N ASP A 26 -0.27 -17.46 -2.33
CA ASP A 26 0.28 -17.81 -3.64
C ASP A 26 1.16 -16.67 -4.11
N LEU A 27 2.32 -16.99 -4.67
CA LEU A 27 3.30 -16.01 -5.15
C LEU A 27 3.41 -16.09 -6.68
N TYR A 28 3.16 -14.96 -7.34
CA TYR A 28 3.25 -14.83 -8.78
C TYR A 28 4.21 -13.72 -9.17
N PHE A 29 5.02 -13.97 -10.18
CA PHE A 29 5.95 -12.98 -10.72
C PHE A 29 5.45 -12.46 -12.06
N HIS A 30 5.59 -11.16 -12.28
CA HIS A 30 5.25 -10.51 -13.53
C HIS A 30 6.15 -9.29 -13.76
N PRO A 31 6.23 -8.76 -15.01
CA PRO A 31 6.97 -7.53 -15.27
C PRO A 31 6.39 -6.34 -14.49
N ALA A 32 7.20 -5.30 -14.28
CA ALA A 32 6.76 -4.08 -13.63
C ALA A 32 5.52 -3.50 -14.36
N SER A 33 4.49 -3.15 -13.58
CA SER A 33 3.20 -2.70 -14.11
C SER A 33 2.75 -1.45 -13.34
N PRO A 34 3.32 -0.27 -13.68
CA PRO A 34 3.12 0.96 -12.89
C PRO A 34 1.70 1.55 -12.98
N THR A 35 0.87 1.10 -13.93
CA THR A 35 -0.51 1.55 -14.07
C THR A 35 -1.50 0.41 -13.84
N ILE A 36 -2.74 0.76 -13.48
CA ILE A 36 -3.81 -0.22 -13.31
C ILE A 36 -4.06 -0.99 -14.62
N GLU A 37 -4.04 -0.29 -15.75
CA GLU A 37 -4.27 -0.89 -17.06
C GLU A 37 -3.21 -1.94 -17.41
N LEU A 38 -1.95 -1.67 -17.09
CA LEU A 38 -0.86 -2.63 -17.28
C LEU A 38 -0.95 -3.78 -16.27
N ALA A 39 -1.28 -3.47 -15.03
CA ALA A 39 -1.41 -4.47 -13.97
C ALA A 39 -2.53 -5.48 -14.28
N LYS A 40 -3.66 -5.03 -14.85
CA LYS A 40 -4.79 -5.90 -15.20
C LYS A 40 -4.40 -7.04 -16.15
N ARG A 41 -3.36 -6.87 -16.94
CA ARG A 41 -2.87 -7.91 -17.86
C ARG A 41 -2.30 -9.12 -17.12
N HIS A 42 -1.90 -8.94 -15.86
CA HIS A 42 -1.25 -9.96 -15.04
C HIS A 42 -2.12 -10.44 -13.89
N TRP A 43 -3.29 -9.83 -13.69
CA TRP A 43 -4.20 -10.23 -12.63
C TRP A 43 -4.82 -11.59 -12.94
N ARG A 44 -5.00 -12.37 -11.89
CA ARG A 44 -5.65 -13.67 -12.01
C ARG A 44 -7.09 -13.59 -11.57
N ASP A 45 -7.95 -14.30 -12.27
CA ASP A 45 -9.37 -14.42 -11.93
C ASP A 45 -9.54 -15.60 -10.96
N ASP A 46 -9.18 -15.34 -9.72
CA ASP A 46 -9.17 -16.35 -8.65
C ASP A 46 -10.14 -16.02 -7.50
N GLY A 47 -11.05 -15.09 -7.72
CA GLY A 47 -12.02 -14.63 -6.72
C GLY A 47 -11.47 -13.57 -5.76
N SER A 48 -10.19 -13.22 -5.86
CA SER A 48 -9.63 -12.15 -5.05
C SER A 48 -10.06 -10.77 -5.58
N LYS A 49 -10.01 -9.77 -4.70
CA LYS A 49 -10.35 -8.39 -5.05
C LYS A 49 -9.09 -7.56 -5.16
N HIS A 50 -8.92 -6.91 -6.31
CA HIS A 50 -7.80 -6.02 -6.55
C HIS A 50 -8.11 -4.62 -6.03
N CYS A 51 -7.13 -3.96 -5.45
CA CYS A 51 -7.31 -2.64 -4.84
C CYS A 51 -6.26 -1.65 -5.33
N LYS A 52 -6.63 -0.36 -5.21
CA LYS A 52 -5.67 0.74 -5.29
C LYS A 52 -5.15 1.02 -3.89
N ASN A 53 -3.88 1.33 -3.80
CA ASN A 53 -3.21 1.66 -2.55
C ASN A 53 -2.62 3.05 -2.69
N LEU A 54 -3.13 4.00 -1.92
CA LEU A 54 -2.67 5.39 -1.96
C LEU A 54 -2.07 5.77 -0.62
N PHE A 55 -0.95 6.48 -0.65
CA PHE A 55 -0.25 6.90 0.55
C PHE A 55 -0.23 8.42 0.65
N PHE A 56 -0.86 8.93 1.72
CA PHE A 56 -1.06 10.36 1.95
C PHE A 56 -0.33 10.84 3.19
N ARG A 57 -0.07 12.14 3.20
CA ARG A 57 0.36 12.87 4.39
C ARG A 57 -0.66 13.93 4.75
N ASN A 58 -0.74 14.29 6.05
CA ASN A 58 -1.53 15.43 6.49
C ASN A 58 -0.81 16.75 6.15
N HIS A 59 -1.48 17.89 6.39
CA HIS A 59 -0.90 19.19 6.09
C HIS A 59 0.43 19.44 6.81
N LYS A 60 0.52 19.08 8.09
CA LYS A 60 1.76 19.25 8.87
C LYS A 60 2.86 18.27 8.50
N GLY A 61 2.54 17.19 7.83
CA GLY A 61 3.51 16.15 7.46
C GLY A 61 3.97 15.27 8.63
N ASN A 62 3.21 15.25 9.72
CA ASN A 62 3.51 14.43 10.89
C ASN A 62 2.61 13.21 11.06
N ARG A 63 1.64 13.03 10.15
CA ARG A 63 0.78 11.85 10.11
C ARG A 63 0.69 11.35 8.68
N HIS A 64 0.66 10.03 8.54
CA HIS A 64 0.59 9.37 7.23
C HIS A 64 -0.54 8.36 7.20
N TYR A 65 -1.16 8.22 6.04
CA TYR A 65 -2.35 7.39 5.82
C TYR A 65 -2.15 6.51 4.61
N LEU A 66 -2.30 5.21 4.79
CA LEU A 66 -2.36 4.25 3.70
C LEU A 66 -3.81 3.89 3.47
N VAL A 67 -4.33 4.21 2.30
CA VAL A 67 -5.74 4.00 1.96
C VAL A 67 -5.82 2.95 0.87
N CYS A 68 -6.44 1.83 1.19
CA CYS A 68 -6.64 0.71 0.27
C CYS A 68 -8.10 0.59 -0.06
N PHE A 69 -8.46 0.68 -1.33
CA PHE A 69 -9.86 0.64 -1.76
C PHE A 69 -10.01 -0.14 -3.07
N ASP A 70 -11.24 -0.57 -3.33
CA ASP A 70 -11.59 -1.31 -4.53
C ASP A 70 -11.14 -0.54 -5.78
N CYS A 71 -10.39 -1.20 -6.67
CA CYS A 71 -9.86 -0.54 -7.88
C CYS A 71 -10.96 -0.02 -8.81
N ASP A 72 -12.18 -0.53 -8.71
CA ASP A 72 -13.33 -0.11 -9.52
C ASP A 72 -14.11 1.05 -8.88
N ARG A 73 -13.64 1.57 -7.74
CA ARG A 73 -14.27 2.69 -7.03
C ARG A 73 -13.42 3.93 -7.08
N THR A 74 -14.07 5.08 -6.85
CA THR A 74 -13.41 6.37 -6.78
C THR A 74 -13.34 6.82 -5.33
N LEU A 75 -12.15 7.24 -4.89
CA LEU A 75 -11.94 7.82 -3.58
C LEU A 75 -12.13 9.34 -3.64
N SER A 76 -13.00 9.89 -2.79
CA SER A 76 -13.09 11.34 -2.60
C SER A 76 -12.08 11.79 -1.54
N ILE A 77 -11.00 12.44 -1.99
CA ILE A 77 -9.96 12.95 -1.10
C ILE A 77 -10.52 14.06 -0.21
N HIS A 78 -11.42 14.90 -0.74
CA HIS A 78 -12.06 15.96 0.04
C HIS A 78 -12.90 15.41 1.19
N ASP A 79 -13.64 14.33 0.98
CA ASP A 79 -14.41 13.70 2.04
C ASP A 79 -13.48 13.11 3.11
N LEU A 80 -12.40 12.51 2.70
CA LEU A 80 -11.41 11.96 3.63
C LEU A 80 -10.75 13.07 4.45
N GLU A 81 -10.37 14.18 3.83
CA GLU A 81 -9.84 15.36 4.52
C GLU A 81 -10.80 15.86 5.58
N ALA A 82 -12.08 16.00 5.22
CA ALA A 82 -13.10 16.49 6.14
C ALA A 82 -13.28 15.59 7.35
N ARG A 83 -13.21 14.29 7.15
CA ARG A 83 -13.37 13.29 8.23
C ARG A 83 -12.17 13.23 9.15
N LEU A 84 -10.96 13.42 8.63
CA LEU A 84 -9.73 13.29 9.41
C LEU A 84 -9.42 14.53 10.25
N HIS A 85 -9.89 15.72 9.86
CA HIS A 85 -9.61 16.99 10.56
C HIS A 85 -8.10 17.27 10.74
N GLN A 86 -7.29 16.88 9.74
CA GLN A 86 -5.83 17.04 9.76
C GLN A 86 -5.31 17.99 8.67
N GLY A 87 -6.19 18.88 8.20
CA GLY A 87 -5.89 19.78 7.11
C GLY A 87 -5.88 19.10 5.75
N LYS A 88 -5.27 19.74 4.78
CA LYS A 88 -5.21 19.21 3.42
C LYS A 88 -4.38 17.94 3.37
N LEU A 89 -4.91 16.91 2.71
CA LEU A 89 -4.16 15.71 2.38
C LEU A 89 -3.42 15.89 1.07
N SER A 90 -2.20 15.43 1.02
CA SER A 90 -1.39 15.38 -0.19
C SER A 90 -0.78 13.99 -0.32
N PHE A 91 -0.47 13.57 -1.54
CA PHE A 91 0.29 12.34 -1.73
C PHE A 91 1.65 12.48 -1.04
N ALA A 92 2.05 11.45 -0.33
CA ALA A 92 3.36 11.40 0.30
C ALA A 92 4.45 11.28 -0.77
N SER A 93 5.58 11.95 -0.54
CA SER A 93 6.73 11.89 -1.46
C SER A 93 7.33 10.48 -1.52
N PRO A 94 8.12 10.18 -2.57
CA PRO A 94 8.87 8.92 -2.63
C PRO A 94 9.78 8.70 -1.41
N GLU A 95 10.38 9.77 -0.87
CA GLU A 95 11.22 9.71 0.33
C GLU A 95 10.42 9.30 1.57
N ARG A 96 9.21 9.84 1.73
CA ARG A 96 8.32 9.47 2.84
C ARG A 96 7.81 8.04 2.69
N MET A 97 7.47 7.65 1.48
CA MET A 97 7.04 6.28 1.18
C MET A 97 8.13 5.27 1.54
N MET A 98 9.36 5.55 1.17
CA MET A 98 10.50 4.71 1.51
C MET A 98 10.75 4.69 3.03
N ARG A 99 10.67 5.84 3.68
CA ARG A 99 10.91 5.97 5.11
C ARG A 99 9.91 5.16 5.95
N TYR A 100 8.62 5.24 5.60
CA TYR A 100 7.56 4.65 6.43
C TYR A 100 7.11 3.27 5.99
N LEU A 101 7.17 2.98 4.69
CA LEU A 101 6.70 1.71 4.13
C LEU A 101 7.83 0.85 3.55
N GLY A 102 8.99 1.43 3.28
CA GLY A 102 10.06 0.72 2.60
C GLY A 102 9.74 0.37 1.14
N LEU A 103 8.86 1.14 0.52
CA LEU A 103 8.37 0.89 -0.84
C LEU A 103 8.61 2.08 -1.74
N GLU A 104 8.54 1.83 -3.06
CA GLU A 104 8.68 2.85 -4.10
C GLU A 104 7.32 3.15 -4.75
N PRO A 105 7.19 4.32 -5.41
CA PRO A 105 6.02 4.62 -6.23
C PRO A 105 5.75 3.49 -7.24
N GLY A 106 4.48 3.13 -7.38
CA GLY A 106 4.06 2.00 -8.21
C GLY A 106 4.05 0.65 -7.49
N SER A 107 4.63 0.58 -6.29
CA SER A 107 4.68 -0.65 -5.49
C SER A 107 4.02 -0.50 -4.12
N VAL A 108 3.19 0.51 -3.92
CA VAL A 108 2.52 0.76 -2.64
C VAL A 108 1.58 -0.39 -2.30
N SER A 109 1.72 -0.90 -1.08
CA SER A 109 1.00 -2.08 -0.62
C SER A 109 0.83 -2.06 0.89
N PRO A 110 -0.25 -2.65 1.43
CA PRO A 110 -0.38 -2.88 2.87
C PRO A 110 0.78 -3.69 3.47
N PHE A 111 1.46 -4.52 2.67
CA PHE A 111 2.64 -5.25 3.13
C PHE A 111 3.79 -4.35 3.54
N GLY A 112 3.82 -3.09 3.10
CA GLY A 112 4.79 -2.11 3.59
C GLY A 112 4.67 -1.85 5.08
N LEU A 113 3.52 -2.13 5.70
CA LEU A 113 3.30 -1.96 7.14
C LEU A 113 4.20 -2.87 7.99
N ILE A 114 4.75 -3.95 7.44
CA ILE A 114 5.72 -4.78 8.16
C ILE A 114 7.00 -3.99 8.51
N ASN A 115 7.27 -2.90 7.78
CA ASN A 115 8.42 -2.02 8.02
C ASN A 115 8.09 -0.85 8.95
N ASP A 116 6.83 -0.69 9.36
CA ASP A 116 6.36 0.39 10.23
C ASP A 116 6.38 -0.07 11.69
N ALA A 117 7.58 -0.26 12.24
CA ALA A 117 7.77 -0.79 13.58
C ALA A 117 7.15 0.09 14.67
N GLU A 118 7.03 1.40 14.43
CA GLU A 118 6.47 2.36 15.38
C GLU A 118 4.96 2.50 15.26
N HIS A 119 4.32 1.78 14.34
CA HIS A 119 2.89 1.91 14.06
C HIS A 119 2.46 3.33 13.76
N HIS A 120 3.30 4.05 13.01
CA HIS A 120 3.09 5.45 12.65
C HIS A 120 1.99 5.63 11.59
N VAL A 121 1.91 4.70 10.63
CA VAL A 121 0.99 4.79 9.50
C VAL A 121 -0.41 4.35 9.92
N HIS A 122 -1.41 5.16 9.58
CA HIS A 122 -2.82 4.81 9.76
C HIS A 122 -3.33 4.10 8.52
N LEU A 123 -3.87 2.90 8.68
CA LEU A 123 -4.41 2.09 7.60
C LEU A 123 -5.93 2.26 7.52
N PHE A 124 -6.42 2.59 6.33
CA PHE A 124 -7.84 2.60 6.01
C PHE A 124 -8.13 1.57 4.92
N LEU A 125 -9.03 0.66 5.19
CA LEU A 125 -9.48 -0.35 4.23
C LEU A 125 -10.90 -0.09 3.79
N ASP A 126 -11.13 -0.13 2.47
CA ASP A 126 -12.47 -0.07 1.92
C ASP A 126 -13.27 -1.28 2.41
N ARG A 127 -14.48 -1.02 2.92
CA ARG A 127 -15.37 -2.07 3.39
C ARG A 127 -15.63 -3.14 2.31
N ASN A 128 -15.64 -2.76 1.04
CA ASN A 128 -15.88 -3.68 -0.07
C ASN A 128 -14.80 -4.75 -0.21
N LEU A 129 -13.60 -4.52 0.33
CA LEU A 129 -12.52 -5.50 0.31
C LEU A 129 -12.76 -6.66 1.28
N LEU A 130 -13.73 -6.52 2.19
CA LEU A 130 -14.06 -7.58 3.15
C LEU A 130 -14.92 -8.70 2.56
N TYR A 131 -15.46 -8.52 1.36
CA TYR A 131 -16.43 -9.42 0.74
C TYR A 131 -15.91 -10.09 -0.54
N CYS A 132 -14.62 -10.29 -0.65
CA CYS A 132 -14.02 -11.00 -1.78
C CYS A 132 -13.65 -12.44 -1.45
#